data_82ea4fd7e65e95709a1818d977cbdc9b
#
_entry.id   82ea4fd7e65e95709a1818d977cbdc9b
#
_cell.length_a   1.000
_cell.length_b   1.000
_cell.length_c   1.000
_cell.angle_alpha   90.00
_cell.angle_beta   90.00
_cell.angle_gamma   90.00
#
_symmetry.space_group_name_H-M   'P 1'
#
loop_
_entity.id
_entity.type
_entity.pdbx_description
1 polymer ?
#
loop_
_entity_poly.entity_id
_entity_poly.type
_entity_poly.pdbx_seq_one_letter_code
_entity_poly.pdbx_strand_id
1 'polypeptide(L)'
;MKESDANDNDLSIIEKLTMQNRQASTFEFDQIELSPDTENAESQLDQEVLSAAQSTNLFEYEQAHLDKRYHPFPSFLKVMTPDEILQWQKKPISKPLLKLPSSLEEIAIQLFKNLRSYMGDRTSSKSPQLHAVKHTRLAMGSPEEVKDEAYMQVIKQITRNPNPESAQRGWNLFAIMASCYPPSLELYYALIHYLLDIVKTGDENLQKRANYIIIRLNKTFESRRRLSPSDLEIKHVEEMKPIMIEMNFFSGAATTCQIESYTTIRELKTQVMAKLNLNISRIPFFSIFEMCYKTNCIEERYINEFDKVCDVLSIWQRETDNYKKEKAKNKDKDDCIEFKFFLKLLLYYDFNPEDLDVVTMTYVQCNFDVINDRYNLSEEDIIKLGSIQLYVDYSSLEKEDILKKLDDNIKEYIPKKIFSTNTTEHWIDKIKEKFNENNYKTKLEAKNEYLNILKTNDLYKSIQFLCTYSSKLNTANNNSEKIPNPSHIPEECIVAVKPNEIVITDMNRNKIYSIPLTLLASWGVNSEVFVIVEKKSDKEYSKSYFSCNQTKLFKIIIDTYTNILVGKNMVEIMTERLETCKLFETLPATKLKPGESLRIRQSTIYENN
;
A
#
# COMPACT_ATOMS: atom_id res chain seq x y z
N MET A 1 10.48 -44.24 -13.11
CA MET A 1 9.98 -42.88 -12.99
C MET A 1 10.90 -42.01 -13.80
N LYS A 2 10.49 -41.64 -15.00
CA LYS A 2 11.16 -40.61 -15.81
C LYS A 2 10.35 -39.34 -15.59
N GLU A 3 10.92 -38.39 -14.83
CA GLU A 3 10.46 -37.01 -14.88
C GLU A 3 10.62 -36.59 -16.35
N SER A 4 9.48 -36.34 -17.01
CA SER A 4 9.49 -35.69 -18.31
C SER A 4 9.95 -34.27 -18.07
N ASP A 5 11.13 -33.93 -18.56
CA ASP A 5 11.60 -32.57 -18.72
C ASP A 5 10.52 -31.78 -19.50
N ALA A 6 9.55 -31.22 -18.79
CA ALA A 6 8.72 -30.17 -19.32
C ALA A 6 9.68 -29.03 -19.68
N ASN A 7 9.67 -28.65 -20.96
CA ASN A 7 10.61 -27.70 -21.52
C ASN A 7 10.47 -26.40 -20.71
N ASP A 8 11.44 -26.06 -19.89
CA ASP A 8 11.44 -24.95 -18.92
C ASP A 8 11.17 -23.58 -19.61
N ASN A 9 11.30 -23.55 -20.95
CA ASN A 9 11.02 -22.40 -21.79
C ASN A 9 9.52 -22.13 -22.04
N ASP A 10 8.64 -23.09 -21.75
CA ASP A 10 7.18 -22.95 -21.98
C ASP A 10 6.42 -22.47 -20.73
N LEU A 11 7.13 -22.26 -19.60
CA LEU A 11 6.56 -21.80 -18.34
C LEU A 11 6.85 -20.32 -18.13
N SER A 12 5.80 -19.56 -17.82
CA SER A 12 5.96 -18.16 -17.37
C SER A 12 6.65 -18.11 -16.02
N ILE A 13 7.25 -16.96 -15.68
CA ILE A 13 7.92 -16.75 -14.37
C ILE A 13 6.94 -16.98 -13.21
N ILE A 14 5.66 -16.60 -13.37
CA ILE A 14 4.63 -16.82 -12.35
C ILE A 14 4.39 -18.32 -12.14
N GLU A 15 4.36 -19.11 -13.21
CA GLU A 15 4.20 -20.56 -13.09
C GLU A 15 5.42 -21.21 -12.44
N LYS A 16 6.64 -20.73 -12.75
CA LYS A 16 7.87 -21.17 -12.07
C LYS A 16 7.85 -20.82 -10.58
N LEU A 17 7.42 -19.62 -10.19
CA LEU A 17 7.25 -19.23 -8.80
C LEU A 17 6.17 -20.08 -8.08
N THR A 18 5.08 -20.41 -8.78
CA THR A 18 4.02 -21.29 -8.22
C THR A 18 4.58 -22.67 -7.90
N MET A 19 5.41 -23.23 -8.79
CA MET A 19 6.06 -24.52 -8.56
C MET A 19 7.08 -24.48 -7.42
N GLN A 20 7.87 -23.43 -7.33
CA GLN A 20 8.86 -23.23 -6.27
C GLN A 20 8.20 -23.11 -4.89
N ASN A 21 7.09 -22.36 -4.77
CA ASN A 21 6.36 -22.22 -3.51
C ASN A 21 5.69 -23.50 -3.05
N ARG A 22 5.27 -24.38 -3.96
CA ARG A 22 4.76 -25.73 -3.60
C ARG A 22 5.84 -26.65 -3.03
N GLN A 23 7.12 -26.39 -3.33
CA GLN A 23 8.25 -27.17 -2.83
C GLN A 23 8.87 -26.58 -1.55
N ALA A 24 8.72 -25.27 -1.30
CA ALA A 24 9.29 -24.55 -0.17
C ALA A 24 8.23 -24.38 0.94
N SER A 25 8.08 -25.37 1.80
CA SER A 25 7.11 -25.32 2.92
C SER A 25 7.57 -24.51 4.13
N THR A 26 8.80 -24.01 4.19
CA THR A 26 9.29 -23.14 5.28
C THR A 26 10.43 -22.24 4.77
N PHE A 27 10.17 -20.96 4.67
CA PHE A 27 11.22 -19.96 4.59
C PHE A 27 11.73 -19.70 6.01
N GLU A 28 12.97 -20.07 6.31
CA GLU A 28 13.62 -19.71 7.56
C GLU A 28 13.93 -18.21 7.55
N PHE A 29 13.16 -17.43 8.28
CA PHE A 29 13.36 -15.99 8.49
C PHE A 29 14.62 -15.67 9.32
N ASP A 30 15.34 -16.66 9.83
CA ASP A 30 16.44 -16.49 10.77
C ASP A 30 17.75 -15.99 10.15
N GLN A 31 17.86 -15.91 8.83
CA GLN A 31 19.07 -15.45 8.13
C GLN A 31 18.94 -14.07 7.48
N ILE A 32 18.05 -13.20 8.00
CA ILE A 32 17.94 -11.84 7.46
C ILE A 32 19.17 -11.04 7.92
N GLU A 33 19.99 -10.62 6.96
CA GLU A 33 21.13 -9.72 7.17
C GLU A 33 20.68 -8.34 7.65
N LEU A 34 21.62 -7.58 8.22
CA LEU A 34 21.35 -6.18 8.56
C LEU A 34 20.98 -5.38 7.32
N SER A 35 20.20 -4.32 7.53
CA SER A 35 19.86 -3.38 6.46
C SER A 35 21.14 -2.82 5.82
N PRO A 36 21.18 -2.64 4.48
CA PRO A 36 22.27 -1.93 3.80
C PRO A 36 22.52 -0.53 4.37
N ASP A 37 21.50 0.08 4.98
CA ASP A 37 21.60 1.40 5.62
C ASP A 37 22.54 1.44 6.83
N THR A 38 23.03 0.31 7.30
CA THR A 38 24.01 0.27 8.40
C THR A 38 25.43 0.63 7.98
N GLU A 39 25.67 0.80 6.66
CA GLU A 39 26.98 1.05 6.10
C GLU A 39 27.00 2.29 5.21
N ASN A 40 28.10 3.03 5.30
CA ASN A 40 28.49 4.07 4.34
C ASN A 40 27.43 5.16 4.06
N ALA A 41 26.76 5.67 5.11
CA ALA A 41 25.73 6.70 4.98
C ALA A 41 26.25 8.01 4.36
N GLU A 42 27.50 8.39 4.63
CA GLU A 42 28.10 9.63 4.11
C GLU A 42 28.09 9.65 2.58
N SER A 43 28.32 8.50 1.92
CA SER A 43 28.31 8.41 0.46
C SER A 43 26.91 8.52 -0.17
N GLN A 44 25.86 8.39 0.64
CA GLN A 44 24.45 8.49 0.20
C GLN A 44 23.85 9.88 0.44
N LEU A 45 24.60 10.80 1.08
CA LEU A 45 24.17 12.17 1.29
C LEU A 45 24.60 13.07 0.13
N ASP A 46 23.74 14.00 -0.25
CA ASP A 46 24.09 15.03 -1.24
C ASP A 46 25.16 15.99 -0.72
N GLN A 47 25.99 16.52 -1.63
CA GLN A 47 27.06 17.45 -1.29
C GLN A 47 26.57 18.71 -0.56
N GLU A 48 25.37 19.19 -0.88
CA GLU A 48 24.73 20.32 -0.18
C GLU A 48 24.45 20.00 1.28
N VAL A 49 23.93 18.80 1.56
CA VAL A 49 23.65 18.31 2.92
C VAL A 49 24.95 18.17 3.70
N LEU A 50 25.97 17.58 3.10
CA LEU A 50 27.29 17.42 3.74
C LEU A 50 27.94 18.76 4.06
N SER A 51 27.90 19.73 3.12
CA SER A 51 28.46 21.07 3.31
C SER A 51 27.71 21.83 4.41
N ALA A 52 26.37 21.79 4.39
CA ALA A 52 25.56 22.43 5.41
C ALA A 52 25.78 21.80 6.79
N ALA A 53 25.86 20.48 6.89
CA ALA A 53 26.15 19.76 8.13
C ALA A 53 27.53 20.13 8.68
N GLN A 54 28.57 20.26 7.84
CA GLN A 54 29.89 20.67 8.28
C GLN A 54 29.96 22.11 8.83
N SER A 55 29.05 22.98 8.40
CA SER A 55 28.96 24.38 8.86
C SER A 55 28.09 24.58 10.10
N THR A 56 27.45 23.54 10.59
CA THR A 56 26.59 23.56 11.78
C THR A 56 27.03 22.50 12.79
N ASN A 57 26.71 22.70 14.06
CA ASN A 57 26.90 21.67 15.06
C ASN A 57 25.78 21.71 16.13
N LEU A 58 25.60 20.61 16.83
CA LEU A 58 24.55 20.46 17.81
C LEU A 58 24.68 21.44 18.99
N PHE A 59 25.91 21.77 19.38
CA PHE A 59 26.17 22.72 20.47
C PHE A 59 25.70 24.14 20.12
N GLU A 60 25.91 24.61 18.89
CA GLU A 60 25.43 25.93 18.44
C GLU A 60 23.89 25.96 18.39
N TYR A 61 23.27 24.91 17.87
CA TYR A 61 21.81 24.77 17.89
C TYR A 61 21.26 24.82 19.31
N GLU A 62 21.87 24.08 20.24
CA GLU A 62 21.51 24.07 21.66
C GLU A 62 21.60 25.45 22.29
N GLN A 63 22.69 26.17 22.07
CA GLN A 63 22.87 27.53 22.60
C GLN A 63 21.80 28.51 22.10
N ALA A 64 21.37 28.37 20.85
CA ALA A 64 20.37 29.24 20.26
C ALA A 64 18.95 28.95 20.78
N HIS A 65 18.61 27.68 20.98
CA HIS A 65 17.22 27.22 21.15
C HIS A 65 16.87 26.76 22.56
N LEU A 66 17.84 26.43 23.44
CA LEU A 66 17.56 26.00 24.81
C LEU A 66 16.75 27.04 25.59
N ASP A 67 15.76 26.58 26.35
CA ASP A 67 15.01 27.44 27.24
C ASP A 67 15.84 27.76 28.50
N LYS A 68 16.23 29.00 28.66
CA LYS A 68 16.97 29.47 29.85
C LYS A 68 16.21 29.28 31.16
N ARG A 69 14.90 29.06 31.09
CA ARG A 69 14.06 28.72 32.27
C ARG A 69 14.12 27.24 32.63
N TYR A 70 14.78 26.41 31.86
CA TYR A 70 14.95 25.01 32.15
C TYR A 70 15.90 24.81 33.32
N HIS A 71 15.39 24.30 34.42
CA HIS A 71 16.16 23.90 35.60
C HIS A 71 15.73 22.50 36.05
N PRO A 72 16.56 21.46 35.89
CA PRO A 72 16.22 20.10 36.29
C PRO A 72 16.10 19.93 37.82
N PHE A 73 16.58 20.94 38.57
CA PHE A 73 16.51 20.96 40.05
C PHE A 73 15.94 22.31 40.54
N PRO A 74 15.16 22.31 41.63
CA PRO A 74 14.58 23.51 42.22
C PRO A 74 15.57 24.46 42.89
N SER A 75 16.88 24.28 42.76
CA SER A 75 17.89 25.13 43.37
C SER A 75 18.17 26.36 42.51
N PHE A 76 17.75 27.49 42.98
CA PHE A 76 17.81 28.81 42.33
C PHE A 76 19.23 29.40 42.10
N LEU A 77 20.30 28.63 42.25
CA LEU A 77 21.65 29.19 42.43
C LEU A 77 22.68 28.77 41.38
N LYS A 78 22.34 27.90 40.40
CA LYS A 78 23.32 27.48 39.38
C LYS A 78 22.73 27.62 38.00
N VAL A 79 23.31 28.51 37.18
CA VAL A 79 23.10 28.52 35.73
C VAL A 79 23.77 27.27 35.19
N MET A 80 22.99 26.36 34.60
CA MET A 80 23.53 25.16 33.99
C MET A 80 24.05 25.50 32.58
N THR A 81 25.16 24.87 32.22
CA THR A 81 25.68 24.91 30.86
C THR A 81 24.82 23.99 29.97
N PRO A 82 24.79 24.20 28.64
CA PRO A 82 24.12 23.30 27.70
C PRO A 82 24.53 21.82 27.89
N ASP A 83 25.82 21.56 28.09
CA ASP A 83 26.36 20.22 28.40
C ASP A 83 25.76 19.59 29.64
N GLU A 84 25.48 20.38 30.67
CA GLU A 84 24.86 19.88 31.92
C GLU A 84 23.35 19.63 31.72
N ILE A 85 22.68 20.43 30.88
CA ILE A 85 21.26 20.29 30.57
C ILE A 85 21.01 19.01 29.74
N LEU A 86 21.88 18.71 28.81
CA LEU A 86 21.71 17.61 27.86
C LEU A 86 22.31 16.27 28.32
N GLN A 87 22.53 16.09 29.60
CA GLN A 87 22.91 14.79 30.17
C GLN A 87 21.67 14.02 30.68
N TRP A 88 21.80 12.70 30.64
CA TRP A 88 20.78 11.80 31.19
C TRP A 88 20.28 12.21 32.56
N GLN A 89 18.99 12.12 32.76
CA GLN A 89 18.40 12.32 34.08
C GLN A 89 17.32 11.29 34.42
N LYS A 90 17.35 10.80 35.68
CA LYS A 90 16.36 9.85 36.18
C LYS A 90 15.00 10.49 36.45
N LYS A 91 14.96 11.76 36.82
CA LYS A 91 13.73 12.47 37.20
C LYS A 91 12.98 12.99 35.94
N PRO A 92 11.65 13.16 36.01
CA PRO A 92 10.91 13.82 34.93
C PRO A 92 11.37 15.27 34.76
N ILE A 93 11.21 15.80 33.55
CA ILE A 93 11.34 17.24 33.28
C ILE A 93 10.06 17.95 33.76
N SER A 94 10.20 19.16 34.22
CA SER A 94 9.09 20.04 34.60
C SER A 94 8.78 21.09 33.53
N LYS A 95 9.71 21.31 32.59
CA LYS A 95 9.63 22.22 31.46
C LYS A 95 10.29 21.62 30.24
N PRO A 96 9.92 22.03 29.03
CA PRO A 96 10.63 21.66 27.79
C PRO A 96 12.11 22.02 27.85
N LEU A 97 12.94 21.34 27.07
CA LEU A 97 14.34 21.69 26.88
C LEU A 97 14.47 22.95 26.00
N LEU A 98 13.70 22.98 24.93
CA LEU A 98 13.69 24.09 23.95
C LEU A 98 12.66 25.15 24.33
N LYS A 99 12.84 26.35 23.75
CA LYS A 99 11.89 27.47 23.89
C LYS A 99 10.61 27.16 23.12
N LEU A 100 9.60 26.64 23.80
CA LEU A 100 8.30 26.34 23.22
C LEU A 100 7.23 27.34 23.70
N PRO A 101 6.19 27.60 22.87
CA PRO A 101 4.96 28.24 23.33
C PRO A 101 4.34 27.49 24.51
N SER A 102 3.76 28.22 25.49
CA SER A 102 3.17 27.59 26.68
C SER A 102 2.08 26.57 26.37
N SER A 103 1.38 26.69 25.25
CA SER A 103 0.38 25.72 24.78
C SER A 103 0.97 24.36 24.37
N LEU A 104 2.28 24.28 24.14
CA LEU A 104 3.00 23.06 23.71
C LEU A 104 3.82 22.42 24.83
N GLU A 105 3.98 23.10 25.99
CA GLU A 105 4.80 22.60 27.11
C GLU A 105 4.31 21.24 27.64
N GLU A 106 2.99 21.06 27.78
CA GLU A 106 2.42 19.79 28.27
C GLU A 106 2.69 18.62 27.29
N ILE A 107 2.67 18.91 25.98
CA ILE A 107 2.98 17.91 24.96
C ILE A 107 4.43 17.46 25.08
N ALA A 108 5.37 18.40 25.26
CA ALA A 108 6.79 18.12 25.45
C ALA A 108 7.04 17.26 26.72
N ILE A 109 6.39 17.58 27.81
CA ILE A 109 6.47 16.79 29.07
C ILE A 109 5.91 15.37 28.86
N GLN A 110 4.81 15.23 28.10
CA GLN A 110 4.24 13.92 27.80
C GLN A 110 5.15 13.10 26.89
N LEU A 111 5.84 13.74 25.92
CA LEU A 111 6.85 13.09 25.09
C LEU A 111 7.98 12.51 25.94
N PHE A 112 8.54 13.30 26.86
CA PHE A 112 9.58 12.84 27.78
C PHE A 112 9.11 11.69 28.69
N LYS A 113 7.87 11.70 29.12
CA LYS A 113 7.27 10.61 29.87
C LYS A 113 7.18 9.30 29.05
N ASN A 114 6.80 9.39 27.77
CA ASN A 114 6.75 8.24 26.88
C ASN A 114 8.17 7.72 26.59
N LEU A 115 9.12 8.60 26.28
CA LEU A 115 10.54 8.29 26.09
C LEU A 115 11.10 7.49 27.27
N ARG A 116 10.97 8.00 28.49
CA ARG A 116 11.48 7.31 29.69
C ARG A 116 10.80 5.96 29.94
N SER A 117 9.52 5.84 29.60
CA SER A 117 8.81 4.55 29.72
C SER A 117 9.29 3.54 28.70
N TYR A 118 9.61 3.98 27.46
CA TYR A 118 10.19 3.13 26.44
C TYR A 118 11.61 2.69 26.83
N MET A 119 12.44 3.61 27.31
CA MET A 119 13.81 3.31 27.74
C MET A 119 13.89 2.42 29.00
N GLY A 120 12.79 2.27 29.75
CA GLY A 120 12.77 1.52 31.02
C GLY A 120 13.17 2.36 32.24
N ASP A 121 13.45 3.65 32.07
CA ASP A 121 13.77 4.59 33.14
C ASP A 121 12.54 4.94 34.02
N ARG A 122 11.36 4.55 33.57
CA ARG A 122 10.10 4.71 34.27
C ARG A 122 9.28 3.41 34.18
N THR A 123 8.85 2.91 35.33
CA THR A 123 7.96 1.73 35.37
C THR A 123 6.63 2.00 34.65
N SER A 124 6.17 1.04 33.88
CA SER A 124 4.89 1.06 33.19
C SER A 124 4.31 -0.34 33.06
N SER A 125 2.98 -0.45 33.14
CA SER A 125 2.25 -1.69 32.85
C SER A 125 2.05 -1.95 31.35
N LYS A 126 2.46 -0.99 30.50
CA LYS A 126 2.33 -1.08 29.05
C LYS A 126 3.66 -1.49 28.43
N SER A 127 3.61 -2.17 27.28
CA SER A 127 4.81 -2.58 26.56
C SER A 127 5.66 -1.38 26.11
N PRO A 128 6.98 -1.53 25.96
CA PRO A 128 7.84 -0.51 25.38
C PRO A 128 7.36 -0.06 24.00
N GLN A 129 6.98 -1.00 23.11
CA GLN A 129 6.50 -0.71 21.75
C GLN A 129 5.30 0.25 21.78
N LEU A 130 4.35 0.04 22.69
CA LEU A 130 3.21 0.96 22.82
C LEU A 130 3.64 2.37 23.25
N HIS A 131 4.73 2.51 24.02
CA HIS A 131 5.28 3.83 24.36
C HIS A 131 5.98 4.48 23.17
N ALA A 132 6.70 3.72 22.34
CA ALA A 132 7.26 4.21 21.07
C ALA A 132 6.15 4.70 20.11
N VAL A 133 5.09 3.91 19.93
CA VAL A 133 3.91 4.30 19.11
C VAL A 133 3.26 5.58 19.63
N LYS A 134 3.12 5.73 20.97
CA LYS A 134 2.54 6.94 21.56
C LYS A 134 3.44 8.16 21.42
N HIS A 135 4.75 7.98 21.57
CA HIS A 135 5.74 9.02 21.40
C HIS A 135 5.72 9.54 19.97
N THR A 136 5.90 8.65 18.99
CA THR A 136 5.93 9.01 17.57
C THR A 136 4.60 9.61 17.09
N ARG A 137 3.45 9.05 17.49
CA ARG A 137 2.14 9.60 17.15
C ARG A 137 1.95 11.02 17.66
N LEU A 138 2.36 11.27 18.89
CA LEU A 138 2.25 12.59 19.50
C LEU A 138 3.14 13.61 18.79
N ALA A 139 4.39 13.27 18.51
CA ALA A 139 5.32 14.13 17.81
C ALA A 139 4.88 14.39 16.35
N MET A 140 4.45 13.34 15.60
CA MET A 140 3.97 13.49 14.22
C MET A 140 2.74 14.38 14.10
N GLY A 141 1.85 14.34 15.11
CA GLY A 141 0.64 15.20 15.17
C GLY A 141 0.89 16.62 15.66
N SER A 142 2.14 16.98 15.99
CA SER A 142 2.51 18.25 16.60
C SER A 142 3.26 19.14 15.59
N PRO A 143 3.36 20.46 15.85
CA PRO A 143 4.21 21.38 15.11
C PRO A 143 5.68 21.00 15.12
N GLU A 144 6.47 21.62 14.25
CA GLU A 144 7.87 21.29 14.01
C GLU A 144 8.73 21.49 15.28
N GLU A 145 8.48 22.54 16.04
CA GLU A 145 9.22 22.84 17.28
C GLU A 145 9.08 21.74 18.33
N VAL A 146 7.94 21.03 18.34
CA VAL A 146 7.73 19.87 19.23
C VAL A 146 8.48 18.63 18.73
N LYS A 147 8.66 18.50 17.42
CA LYS A 147 9.49 17.43 16.85
C LYS A 147 10.95 17.62 17.21
N ASP A 148 11.43 18.86 17.12
CA ASP A 148 12.78 19.23 17.55
C ASP A 148 13.00 18.95 19.03
N GLU A 149 12.05 19.34 19.88
CA GLU A 149 12.07 19.01 21.30
C GLU A 149 12.15 17.51 21.54
N ALA A 150 11.39 16.70 20.78
CA ALA A 150 11.42 15.24 20.90
C ALA A 150 12.81 14.66 20.57
N TYR A 151 13.47 15.16 19.52
CA TYR A 151 14.84 14.76 19.18
C TYR A 151 15.84 15.17 20.26
N MET A 152 15.76 16.40 20.75
CA MET A 152 16.63 16.88 21.82
C MET A 152 16.46 16.12 23.12
N GLN A 153 15.22 15.72 23.47
CA GLN A 153 14.94 14.86 24.61
C GLN A 153 15.62 13.49 24.49
N VAL A 154 15.62 12.89 23.30
CA VAL A 154 16.31 11.61 23.07
C VAL A 154 17.83 11.79 23.19
N ILE A 155 18.41 12.82 22.53
CA ILE A 155 19.83 13.15 22.66
C ILE A 155 20.22 13.30 24.14
N LYS A 156 19.43 14.06 24.92
CA LYS A 156 19.63 14.19 26.35
C LYS A 156 19.70 12.83 27.05
N GLN A 157 18.78 11.94 26.77
CA GLN A 157 18.66 10.68 27.50
C GLN A 157 19.68 9.62 27.08
N ILE A 158 20.27 9.70 25.92
CA ILE A 158 21.38 8.83 25.51
C ILE A 158 22.75 9.36 25.95
N THR A 159 22.87 10.68 26.19
CA THR A 159 24.14 11.32 26.55
C THR A 159 24.52 10.99 28.00
N ARG A 160 25.69 10.35 28.17
CA ARG A 160 26.22 9.92 29.47
C ARG A 160 25.23 9.13 30.32
N ASN A 161 24.41 8.31 29.68
CA ASN A 161 23.45 7.44 30.35
C ASN A 161 24.22 6.33 31.13
N PRO A 162 24.05 6.21 32.44
CA PRO A 162 24.77 5.21 33.24
C PRO A 162 24.27 3.78 33.04
N ASN A 163 23.11 3.59 32.37
CA ASN A 163 22.53 2.28 32.08
C ASN A 163 22.64 1.96 30.58
N PRO A 164 23.50 1.00 30.19
CA PRO A 164 23.68 0.65 28.77
C PRO A 164 22.41 0.18 28.07
N GLU A 165 21.53 -0.57 28.73
CA GLU A 165 20.26 -1.01 28.14
C GLU A 165 19.31 0.16 27.89
N SER A 166 19.25 1.09 28.83
CA SER A 166 18.47 2.31 28.67
C SER A 166 19.02 3.16 27.52
N ALA A 167 20.34 3.34 27.43
CA ALA A 167 21.00 4.04 26.33
C ALA A 167 20.69 3.37 24.99
N GLN A 168 20.82 2.04 24.90
CA GLN A 168 20.50 1.27 23.70
C GLN A 168 19.05 1.49 23.23
N ARG A 169 18.09 1.45 24.16
CA ARG A 169 16.69 1.75 23.86
C ARG A 169 16.51 3.21 23.42
N GLY A 170 17.25 4.15 23.99
CA GLY A 170 17.25 5.54 23.53
C GLY A 170 17.68 5.66 22.07
N TRP A 171 18.75 4.98 21.68
CA TRP A 171 19.21 4.90 20.30
C TRP A 171 18.19 4.22 19.38
N ASN A 172 17.50 3.17 19.84
CA ASN A 172 16.41 2.53 19.10
C ASN A 172 15.27 3.51 18.86
N LEU A 173 14.86 4.29 19.88
CA LEU A 173 13.81 5.30 19.69
C LEU A 173 14.25 6.40 18.72
N PHE A 174 15.51 6.82 18.75
CA PHE A 174 16.05 7.76 17.78
C PHE A 174 15.88 7.22 16.35
N ALA A 175 16.25 5.97 16.10
CA ALA A 175 16.07 5.32 14.80
C ALA A 175 14.58 5.23 14.39
N ILE A 176 13.68 4.90 15.33
CA ILE A 176 12.23 4.86 15.10
C ILE A 176 11.69 6.26 14.74
N MET A 177 12.13 7.31 15.44
CA MET A 177 11.73 8.68 15.14
C MET A 177 12.23 9.11 13.75
N ALA A 178 13.51 8.86 13.46
CA ALA A 178 14.12 9.14 12.15
C ALA A 178 13.40 8.42 11.01
N SER A 179 12.81 7.26 11.26
CA SER A 179 11.99 6.51 10.29
C SER A 179 10.58 7.08 10.10
N CYS A 180 10.10 7.95 10.99
CA CYS A 180 8.71 8.41 11.00
C CYS A 180 8.52 9.88 10.64
N TYR A 181 9.39 10.76 11.12
CA TYR A 181 9.25 12.20 10.89
C TYR A 181 10.60 12.91 10.96
N PRO A 182 10.84 13.93 10.12
CA PRO A 182 12.04 14.73 10.18
C PRO A 182 11.94 15.79 11.30
N PRO A 183 13.08 16.29 11.81
CA PRO A 183 13.17 17.53 12.57
C PRO A 183 13.02 18.75 11.66
N SER A 184 13.20 19.98 12.21
CA SER A 184 13.42 21.18 11.42
C SER A 184 14.70 21.07 10.58
N LEU A 185 14.79 21.86 9.52
CA LEU A 185 15.97 21.86 8.65
C LEU A 185 17.26 22.22 9.41
N GLU A 186 17.17 23.17 10.32
CA GLU A 186 18.31 23.59 11.13
C GLU A 186 18.80 22.46 12.04
N LEU A 187 17.88 21.80 12.76
CA LEU A 187 18.24 20.66 13.60
C LEU A 187 18.66 19.44 12.77
N TYR A 188 18.10 19.26 11.58
CA TYR A 188 18.50 18.17 10.69
C TYR A 188 20.00 18.23 10.37
N TYR A 189 20.51 19.39 9.95
CA TYR A 189 21.95 19.52 9.67
C TYR A 189 22.82 19.30 10.92
N ALA A 190 22.40 19.82 12.07
CA ALA A 190 23.11 19.61 13.33
C ALA A 190 23.11 18.12 13.76
N LEU A 191 22.01 17.40 13.54
CA LEU A 191 21.94 15.95 13.82
C LEU A 191 22.78 15.13 12.83
N ILE A 192 22.81 15.49 11.55
CA ILE A 192 23.69 14.84 10.57
C ILE A 192 25.15 15.01 10.97
N HIS A 193 25.58 16.21 11.34
CA HIS A 193 26.93 16.47 11.85
C HIS A 193 27.24 15.58 13.07
N TYR A 194 26.37 15.60 14.08
CA TYR A 194 26.52 14.81 15.30
C TYR A 194 26.64 13.30 15.02
N LEU A 195 25.81 12.78 14.13
CA LEU A 195 25.84 11.37 13.76
C LEU A 195 27.06 10.99 12.94
N LEU A 196 27.53 11.86 12.04
CA LEU A 196 28.80 11.66 11.29
C LEU A 196 30.03 11.63 12.21
N ASP A 197 30.03 12.43 13.27
CA ASP A 197 31.07 12.35 14.30
C ASP A 197 31.07 10.99 15.03
N ILE A 198 29.89 10.45 15.29
CA ILE A 198 29.74 9.10 15.89
C ILE A 198 30.19 8.02 14.90
N VAL A 199 29.91 8.15 13.61
CA VAL A 199 30.43 7.22 12.57
C VAL A 199 31.96 7.19 12.59
N LYS A 200 32.63 8.32 12.87
CA LYS A 200 34.10 8.42 12.90
C LYS A 200 34.71 7.95 14.23
N THR A 201 34.03 8.19 15.35
CA THR A 201 34.62 8.06 16.71
C THR A 201 33.99 6.98 17.56
N GLY A 202 32.80 6.49 17.22
CA GLY A 202 32.05 5.50 17.98
C GLY A 202 32.60 4.07 17.84
N ASP A 203 32.14 3.17 18.69
CA ASP A 203 32.35 1.74 18.49
C ASP A 203 31.54 1.22 17.29
N GLU A 204 31.84 0.01 16.83
CA GLU A 204 31.24 -0.58 15.63
C GLU A 204 29.70 -0.62 15.67
N ASN A 205 29.09 -0.88 16.83
CA ASN A 205 27.63 -0.92 16.96
C ASN A 205 27.04 0.48 16.85
N LEU A 206 27.65 1.48 17.47
CA LEU A 206 27.22 2.87 17.37
C LEU A 206 27.44 3.43 15.96
N GLN A 207 28.54 3.05 15.28
CA GLN A 207 28.78 3.44 13.88
C GLN A 207 27.66 2.91 12.97
N LYS A 208 27.35 1.62 13.05
CA LYS A 208 26.25 1.01 12.28
C LYS A 208 24.91 1.71 12.53
N ARG A 209 24.65 2.00 13.79
CA ARG A 209 23.40 2.66 14.19
C ARG A 209 23.32 4.11 13.74
N ALA A 210 24.43 4.83 13.82
CA ALA A 210 24.50 6.21 13.31
C ALA A 210 24.28 6.27 11.80
N ASN A 211 24.95 5.41 11.02
CA ASN A 211 24.68 5.28 9.58
C ASN A 211 23.20 5.00 9.29
N TYR A 212 22.64 4.03 9.99
CA TYR A 212 21.23 3.65 9.85
C TYR A 212 20.26 4.82 10.13
N ILE A 213 20.56 5.65 11.13
CA ILE A 213 19.75 6.82 11.47
C ILE A 213 19.92 7.94 10.43
N ILE A 214 21.16 8.21 9.97
CA ILE A 214 21.44 9.21 8.94
C ILE A 214 20.61 8.98 7.70
N ILE A 215 20.63 7.76 7.17
CA ILE A 215 19.89 7.43 5.94
C ILE A 215 18.39 7.62 6.14
N ARG A 216 17.86 7.20 7.28
CA ARG A 216 16.43 7.36 7.58
C ARG A 216 16.01 8.82 7.76
N LEU A 217 16.82 9.62 8.42
CA LEU A 217 16.60 11.07 8.52
C LEU A 217 16.53 11.70 7.13
N ASN A 218 17.51 11.39 6.26
CA ASN A 218 17.56 11.90 4.90
C ASN A 218 16.31 11.50 4.10
N LYS A 219 15.98 10.21 4.07
CA LYS A 219 14.81 9.68 3.34
C LYS A 219 13.48 10.20 3.88
N THR A 220 13.37 10.38 5.19
CA THR A 220 12.14 10.92 5.82
C THR A 220 12.03 12.42 5.61
N PHE A 221 13.15 13.13 5.48
CA PHE A 221 13.16 14.55 5.13
C PHE A 221 12.66 14.78 3.69
N GLU A 222 13.07 13.93 2.75
CA GLU A 222 12.61 13.95 1.36
C GLU A 222 11.11 13.63 1.22
N SER A 223 10.61 12.67 2.00
CA SER A 223 9.24 12.18 1.88
C SER A 223 8.67 11.70 3.23
N ARG A 224 7.75 12.48 3.79
CA ARG A 224 7.19 12.29 5.14
C ARG A 224 6.26 11.07 5.22
N ARG A 225 6.28 10.42 6.38
CA ARG A 225 5.29 9.41 6.78
C ARG A 225 4.01 10.07 7.30
N ARG A 226 2.89 9.35 7.19
CA ARG A 226 1.57 9.83 7.67
C ARG A 226 1.13 9.18 8.97
N LEU A 227 1.64 7.99 9.28
CA LEU A 227 1.22 7.19 10.41
C LEU A 227 2.39 6.82 11.31
N SER A 228 2.09 6.66 12.61
CA SER A 228 3.03 6.08 13.58
C SER A 228 3.30 4.61 13.23
N PRO A 229 4.51 4.10 13.56
CA PRO A 229 4.94 2.77 13.14
C PRO A 229 4.07 1.65 13.71
N SER A 230 4.02 0.52 13.02
CA SER A 230 3.48 -0.74 13.51
C SER A 230 4.47 -1.42 14.47
N ASP A 231 4.00 -2.38 15.27
CA ASP A 231 4.87 -3.18 16.15
C ASP A 231 5.89 -3.98 15.34
N LEU A 232 5.50 -4.46 14.15
CA LEU A 232 6.40 -5.13 13.21
C LEU A 232 7.54 -4.19 12.78
N GLU A 233 7.22 -2.97 12.36
CA GLU A 233 8.22 -1.98 11.97
C GLU A 233 9.15 -1.62 13.13
N ILE A 234 8.61 -1.39 14.33
CA ILE A 234 9.42 -1.09 15.52
C ILE A 234 10.46 -2.19 15.75
N LYS A 235 10.05 -3.46 15.74
CA LYS A 235 10.95 -4.60 15.91
C LYS A 235 12.07 -4.60 14.89
N HIS A 236 11.77 -4.42 13.61
CA HIS A 236 12.78 -4.44 12.54
C HIS A 236 13.74 -3.24 12.63
N VAL A 237 13.24 -2.05 13.02
CA VAL A 237 14.08 -0.86 13.24
C VAL A 237 15.00 -1.07 14.47
N GLU A 238 14.52 -1.67 15.55
CA GLU A 238 15.33 -2.00 16.74
C GLU A 238 16.47 -2.96 16.39
N GLU A 239 16.22 -3.92 15.51
CA GLU A 239 17.19 -4.91 15.02
C GLU A 239 18.04 -4.41 13.83
N MET A 240 17.74 -3.25 13.27
CA MET A 240 18.34 -2.68 12.04
C MET A 240 18.24 -3.64 10.85
N LYS A 241 17.11 -4.31 10.68
CA LYS A 241 16.83 -5.26 9.61
C LYS A 241 15.74 -4.76 8.69
N PRO A 242 15.80 -5.10 7.39
CA PRO A 242 14.69 -4.82 6.49
C PRO A 242 13.46 -5.64 6.86
N ILE A 243 12.27 -5.13 6.53
CA ILE A 243 11.02 -5.85 6.70
C ILE A 243 10.80 -6.74 5.49
N MET A 244 10.54 -8.01 5.72
CA MET A 244 10.15 -8.95 4.66
C MET A 244 8.64 -8.94 4.49
N ILE A 245 8.18 -8.70 3.27
CA ILE A 245 6.76 -8.77 2.92
C ILE A 245 6.55 -9.75 1.79
N GLU A 246 5.38 -10.38 1.79
CA GLU A 246 4.95 -11.26 0.72
C GLU A 246 4.07 -10.52 -0.28
N MET A 247 4.40 -10.63 -1.57
CA MET A 247 3.58 -10.18 -2.67
C MET A 247 2.92 -11.36 -3.34
N ASN A 248 1.60 -11.37 -3.35
CA ASN A 248 0.79 -12.46 -3.87
C ASN A 248 0.31 -12.16 -5.30
N PHE A 249 0.02 -13.24 -6.03
CA PHE A 249 -0.56 -13.22 -7.37
C PHE A 249 -1.83 -14.07 -7.38
N PHE A 250 -2.76 -13.77 -8.28
CA PHE A 250 -4.02 -14.52 -8.39
C PHE A 250 -3.83 -15.98 -8.86
N SER A 251 -2.64 -16.35 -9.30
CA SER A 251 -2.27 -17.76 -9.58
C SER A 251 -2.04 -18.62 -8.32
N GLY A 252 -2.07 -18.00 -7.13
CA GLY A 252 -1.63 -18.65 -5.89
C GLY A 252 -0.12 -18.63 -5.67
N ALA A 253 0.66 -18.08 -6.63
CA ALA A 253 2.08 -17.81 -6.43
C ALA A 253 2.30 -16.63 -5.51
N ALA A 254 3.46 -16.57 -4.87
CA ALA A 254 3.91 -15.43 -4.10
C ALA A 254 5.42 -15.21 -4.26
N THR A 255 5.88 -14.00 -4.01
CA THR A 255 7.30 -13.66 -3.93
C THR A 255 7.55 -12.75 -2.73
N THR A 256 8.71 -12.88 -2.11
CA THR A 256 9.08 -12.09 -0.94
C THR A 256 9.88 -10.86 -1.38
N CYS A 257 9.58 -9.70 -0.82
CA CYS A 257 10.29 -8.45 -1.07
C CYS A 257 10.82 -7.86 0.23
N GLN A 258 11.97 -7.21 0.15
CA GLN A 258 12.56 -6.46 1.26
C GLN A 258 12.12 -5.01 1.18
N ILE A 259 11.68 -4.45 2.30
CA ILE A 259 11.31 -3.04 2.39
C ILE A 259 11.96 -2.39 3.61
N GLU A 260 12.15 -1.08 3.51
CA GLU A 260 12.54 -0.20 4.59
C GLU A 260 11.37 0.72 4.98
N SER A 261 11.47 1.38 6.12
CA SER A 261 10.40 2.27 6.63
C SER A 261 9.99 3.36 5.64
N TYR A 262 10.88 3.77 4.76
CA TYR A 262 10.67 4.80 3.75
C TYR A 262 10.24 4.27 2.37
N THR A 263 10.22 2.94 2.18
CA THR A 263 9.85 2.33 0.89
C THR A 263 8.42 2.68 0.49
N THR A 264 8.25 3.22 -0.71
CA THR A 264 6.95 3.51 -1.32
C THR A 264 6.35 2.27 -2.00
N ILE A 265 5.04 2.29 -2.21
CA ILE A 265 4.34 1.26 -3.01
C ILE A 265 4.89 1.20 -4.44
N ARG A 266 5.31 2.35 -5.02
CA ARG A 266 5.94 2.41 -6.34
C ARG A 266 7.27 1.66 -6.37
N GLU A 267 8.14 1.87 -5.37
CA GLU A 267 9.42 1.17 -5.25
C GLU A 267 9.20 -0.32 -5.05
N LEU A 268 8.26 -0.71 -4.18
CA LEU A 268 7.87 -2.11 -4.00
C LEU A 268 7.38 -2.72 -5.32
N LYS A 269 6.50 -2.03 -6.05
CA LYS A 269 6.03 -2.48 -7.37
C LYS A 269 7.20 -2.71 -8.33
N THR A 270 8.17 -1.79 -8.36
CA THR A 270 9.36 -1.90 -9.21
C THR A 270 10.19 -3.13 -8.84
N GLN A 271 10.41 -3.41 -7.55
CA GLN A 271 11.10 -4.61 -7.09
C GLN A 271 10.38 -5.90 -7.53
N VAL A 272 9.05 -5.94 -7.39
CA VAL A 272 8.24 -7.10 -7.81
C VAL A 272 8.34 -7.32 -9.31
N MET A 273 8.19 -6.25 -10.11
CA MET A 273 8.27 -6.33 -11.57
C MET A 273 9.65 -6.78 -12.06
N ALA A 274 10.72 -6.33 -11.39
CA ALA A 274 12.09 -6.78 -11.68
C ALA A 274 12.25 -8.28 -11.39
N LYS A 275 11.70 -8.79 -10.27
CA LYS A 275 11.72 -10.22 -9.94
C LYS A 275 10.92 -11.06 -10.94
N LEU A 276 9.86 -10.50 -11.52
CA LEU A 276 9.08 -11.12 -12.59
C LEU A 276 9.73 -10.96 -13.97
N ASN A 277 10.90 -10.33 -14.06
CA ASN A 277 11.60 -10.04 -15.30
C ASN A 277 10.73 -9.30 -16.34
N LEU A 278 9.76 -8.53 -15.87
CA LEU A 278 8.87 -7.75 -16.72
C LEU A 278 9.52 -6.43 -17.13
N ASN A 279 9.31 -6.04 -18.38
CA ASN A 279 9.88 -4.81 -18.91
C ASN A 279 9.42 -3.58 -18.11
N ILE A 280 10.35 -2.68 -17.80
CA ILE A 280 10.11 -1.44 -17.04
C ILE A 280 8.99 -0.60 -17.68
N SER A 281 8.88 -0.57 -19.02
CA SER A 281 7.81 0.16 -19.71
C SER A 281 6.40 -0.32 -19.36
N ARG A 282 6.27 -1.50 -18.78
CA ARG A 282 4.97 -2.10 -18.38
C ARG A 282 4.60 -1.82 -16.94
N ILE A 283 5.52 -1.34 -16.11
CA ILE A 283 5.27 -1.02 -14.69
C ILE A 283 4.01 -0.14 -14.50
N PRO A 284 3.75 0.88 -15.33
CA PRO A 284 2.58 1.75 -15.16
C PRO A 284 1.22 1.05 -15.32
N PHE A 285 1.17 -0.09 -15.99
CA PHE A 285 -0.08 -0.82 -16.21
C PHE A 285 -0.49 -1.67 -15.01
N PHE A 286 0.43 -1.92 -14.07
CA PHE A 286 0.17 -2.70 -12.86
C PHE A 286 0.07 -1.80 -11.63
N SER A 287 -0.64 -2.28 -10.62
CA SER A 287 -0.68 -1.65 -9.30
C SER A 287 -0.72 -2.70 -8.20
N ILE A 288 -0.33 -2.26 -7.00
CA ILE A 288 -0.44 -3.09 -5.80
C ILE A 288 -1.76 -2.78 -5.12
N PHE A 289 -2.49 -3.83 -4.80
CA PHE A 289 -3.74 -3.80 -4.04
C PHE A 289 -3.54 -4.50 -2.71
N GLU A 290 -4.31 -4.13 -1.71
CA GLU A 290 -4.49 -4.95 -0.53
C GLU A 290 -5.78 -5.75 -0.64
N MET A 291 -5.71 -7.01 -0.28
CA MET A 291 -6.86 -7.88 -0.09
C MET A 291 -7.05 -8.09 1.40
N CYS A 292 -8.21 -7.72 1.90
CA CYS A 292 -8.61 -7.91 3.28
C CYS A 292 -9.60 -9.08 3.34
N TYR A 293 -9.15 -10.20 3.87
CA TYR A 293 -9.94 -11.41 4.04
C TYR A 293 -10.65 -11.36 5.39
N LYS A 294 -11.97 -11.43 5.36
CA LYS A 294 -12.85 -11.55 6.52
C LYS A 294 -13.66 -12.85 6.37
N THR A 295 -14.24 -13.35 7.44
CA THR A 295 -15.01 -14.60 7.41
C THR A 295 -16.07 -14.63 6.30
N ASN A 296 -16.77 -13.54 6.06
CA ASN A 296 -17.91 -13.50 5.14
C ASN A 296 -17.64 -12.75 3.84
N CYS A 297 -16.50 -12.07 3.71
CA CYS A 297 -16.19 -11.28 2.51
C CYS A 297 -14.69 -11.07 2.31
N ILE A 298 -14.32 -10.79 1.08
CA ILE A 298 -13.00 -10.31 0.70
C ILE A 298 -13.16 -8.85 0.24
N GLU A 299 -12.41 -7.94 0.86
CA GLU A 299 -12.36 -6.55 0.42
C GLU A 299 -11.09 -6.31 -0.38
N GLU A 300 -11.23 -5.88 -1.61
CA GLU A 300 -10.13 -5.41 -2.45
C GLU A 300 -10.01 -3.90 -2.33
N ARG A 301 -8.81 -3.39 -2.01
CA ARG A 301 -8.55 -1.97 -1.83
C ARG A 301 -7.32 -1.54 -2.64
N TYR A 302 -7.49 -0.49 -3.43
CA TYR A 302 -6.39 0.15 -4.14
C TYR A 302 -5.47 0.88 -3.17
N ILE A 303 -4.15 0.74 -3.37
CA ILE A 303 -3.14 1.46 -2.62
C ILE A 303 -2.46 2.47 -3.56
N ASN A 304 -2.35 3.72 -3.11
CA ASN A 304 -1.70 4.75 -3.91
C ASN A 304 -0.19 4.47 -4.04
N GLU A 305 0.39 4.68 -5.21
CA GLU A 305 1.81 4.41 -5.50
C GLU A 305 2.79 5.21 -4.64
N PHE A 306 2.37 6.36 -4.14
CA PHE A 306 3.19 7.25 -3.31
C PHE A 306 3.03 7.00 -1.81
N ASP A 307 2.09 6.15 -1.40
CA ASP A 307 1.96 5.76 0.00
C ASP A 307 3.18 4.91 0.42
N LYS A 308 3.58 5.07 1.69
CA LYS A 308 4.63 4.23 2.27
C LYS A 308 4.07 2.86 2.62
N VAL A 309 4.80 1.79 2.28
CA VAL A 309 4.39 0.42 2.61
C VAL A 309 4.15 0.28 4.12
N CYS A 310 5.03 0.86 4.94
CA CYS A 310 4.89 0.83 6.40
C CYS A 310 3.67 1.58 6.92
N ASP A 311 3.16 2.60 6.22
CA ASP A 311 1.87 3.21 6.57
C ASP A 311 0.70 2.24 6.33
N VAL A 312 0.76 1.44 5.26
CA VAL A 312 -0.21 0.37 5.01
C VAL A 312 -0.17 -0.69 6.12
N LEU A 313 1.03 -1.17 6.49
CA LEU A 313 1.20 -2.13 7.59
C LEU A 313 0.66 -1.57 8.93
N SER A 314 0.87 -0.28 9.19
CA SER A 314 0.34 0.38 10.38
C SER A 314 -1.20 0.44 10.40
N ILE A 315 -1.83 0.56 9.22
CA ILE A 315 -3.28 0.50 9.09
C ILE A 315 -3.77 -0.93 9.34
N TRP A 316 -3.14 -1.93 8.74
CA TRP A 316 -3.48 -3.35 8.93
C TRP A 316 -3.45 -3.74 10.41
N GLN A 317 -2.40 -3.33 11.14
CA GLN A 317 -2.35 -3.57 12.57
C GLN A 317 -3.53 -2.92 13.31
N ARG A 318 -3.83 -1.64 13.02
CA ARG A 318 -4.93 -0.92 13.68
C ARG A 318 -6.30 -1.54 13.37
N GLU A 319 -6.55 -1.93 12.12
CA GLU A 319 -7.78 -2.61 11.74
C GLU A 319 -7.89 -3.96 12.43
N THR A 320 -6.81 -4.74 12.47
CA THR A 320 -6.75 -6.03 13.19
C THR A 320 -7.01 -5.85 14.68
N ASP A 321 -6.39 -4.84 15.32
CA ASP A 321 -6.59 -4.57 16.75
C ASP A 321 -8.03 -4.13 17.07
N ASN A 322 -8.63 -3.34 16.20
CA ASN A 322 -10.02 -2.90 16.36
C ASN A 322 -10.99 -4.07 16.14
N TYR A 323 -10.76 -4.88 15.12
CA TYR A 323 -11.54 -6.07 14.84
C TYR A 323 -11.53 -7.06 16.02
N LYS A 324 -10.34 -7.34 16.59
CA LYS A 324 -10.19 -8.17 17.80
C LYS A 324 -10.95 -7.60 19.00
N LYS A 325 -10.94 -6.27 19.20
CA LYS A 325 -11.68 -5.63 20.30
C LYS A 325 -13.19 -5.72 20.14
N GLU A 326 -13.69 -5.59 18.91
CA GLU A 326 -15.13 -5.72 18.60
C GLU A 326 -15.60 -7.15 18.80
N LYS A 327 -14.84 -8.13 18.33
CA LYS A 327 -15.14 -9.56 18.50
C LYS A 327 -15.06 -10.03 19.96
N ALA A 328 -14.11 -9.51 20.72
CA ALA A 328 -14.03 -9.79 22.16
C ALA A 328 -15.29 -9.36 22.93
N LYS A 329 -16.01 -8.34 22.45
CA LYS A 329 -17.29 -7.93 23.02
C LYS A 329 -18.43 -8.90 22.64
N ASN A 330 -18.38 -9.50 21.45
CA ASN A 330 -19.44 -10.33 20.89
C ASN A 330 -19.26 -11.83 21.16
N LYS A 331 -18.18 -12.26 21.85
CA LYS A 331 -17.82 -13.66 22.18
C LYS A 331 -17.60 -14.61 20.97
N ASP A 332 -17.46 -14.08 19.75
CA ASP A 332 -17.13 -14.86 18.56
C ASP A 332 -15.61 -15.12 18.53
N LYS A 333 -15.20 -16.38 18.73
CA LYS A 333 -13.78 -16.74 18.91
C LYS A 333 -13.04 -17.12 17.62
N ASP A 334 -13.76 -17.56 16.58
CA ASP A 334 -13.15 -18.18 15.40
C ASP A 334 -13.01 -17.27 14.17
N ASP A 335 -13.26 -15.98 14.36
CA ASP A 335 -13.29 -15.03 13.28
C ASP A 335 -11.97 -14.24 13.21
N CYS A 336 -11.29 -14.28 12.08
CA CYS A 336 -10.02 -13.60 11.85
C CYS A 336 -10.12 -12.60 10.70
N ILE A 337 -9.23 -11.62 10.71
CA ILE A 337 -9.01 -10.71 9.61
C ILE A 337 -7.55 -10.89 9.14
N GLU A 338 -7.36 -11.07 7.86
CA GLU A 338 -6.04 -11.23 7.24
C GLU A 338 -5.89 -10.23 6.10
N PHE A 339 -4.68 -9.66 5.95
CA PHE A 339 -4.36 -8.75 4.88
C PHE A 339 -3.22 -9.28 4.04
N LYS A 340 -3.33 -9.13 2.72
CA LYS A 340 -2.27 -9.51 1.77
C LYS A 340 -2.08 -8.44 0.70
N PHE A 341 -0.83 -8.28 0.25
CA PHE A 341 -0.54 -7.51 -0.95
C PHE A 341 -0.72 -8.37 -2.19
N PHE A 342 -1.36 -7.80 -3.21
CA PHE A 342 -1.51 -8.41 -4.52
C PHE A 342 -1.04 -7.47 -5.63
N LEU A 343 -0.24 -8.00 -6.55
CA LEU A 343 0.03 -7.33 -7.82
C LEU A 343 -1.11 -7.62 -8.78
N LYS A 344 -1.67 -6.55 -9.36
CA LYS A 344 -2.83 -6.61 -10.24
C LYS A 344 -2.62 -5.73 -11.47
N LEU A 345 -3.12 -6.18 -12.63
CA LEU A 345 -3.23 -5.34 -13.81
C LEU A 345 -4.30 -4.27 -13.56
N LEU A 346 -3.87 -3.02 -13.55
CA LEU A 346 -4.75 -1.86 -13.31
C LEU A 346 -5.24 -1.26 -14.62
N LEU A 347 -4.35 -1.15 -15.62
CA LEU A 347 -4.65 -0.55 -16.91
C LEU A 347 -4.50 -1.61 -17.99
N TYR A 348 -5.58 -1.85 -18.70
CA TYR A 348 -5.56 -2.76 -19.83
C TYR A 348 -5.00 -2.08 -21.07
N TYR A 349 -4.20 -2.80 -21.84
CA TYR A 349 -3.60 -2.36 -23.10
C TYR A 349 -3.55 -3.53 -24.07
N ASP A 350 -3.26 -3.23 -25.33
CA ASP A 350 -3.06 -4.28 -26.32
C ASP A 350 -1.61 -4.80 -26.22
N PHE A 351 -1.47 -6.10 -26.13
CA PHE A 351 -0.19 -6.78 -25.98
C PHE A 351 -0.03 -7.89 -27.03
N ASN A 352 1.22 -8.28 -27.28
CA ASN A 352 1.50 -9.39 -28.20
C ASN A 352 0.99 -10.70 -27.58
N PRO A 353 0.13 -11.47 -28.27
CA PRO A 353 -0.33 -12.79 -27.83
C PRO A 353 0.78 -13.83 -27.62
N GLU A 354 1.98 -13.58 -28.14
CA GLU A 354 3.16 -14.44 -27.94
C GLU A 354 3.94 -14.10 -26.67
N ASP A 355 3.59 -12.98 -25.99
CA ASP A 355 4.23 -12.59 -24.74
C ASP A 355 3.67 -13.42 -23.57
N LEU A 356 4.35 -14.51 -23.28
CA LEU A 356 3.93 -15.52 -22.30
C LEU A 356 3.62 -14.92 -20.92
N ASP A 357 4.45 -14.00 -20.42
CA ASP A 357 4.28 -13.45 -19.09
C ASP A 357 3.08 -12.52 -19.00
N VAL A 358 2.89 -11.64 -19.99
CA VAL A 358 1.74 -10.72 -20.03
C VAL A 358 0.44 -11.46 -20.25
N VAL A 359 0.44 -12.45 -21.17
CA VAL A 359 -0.73 -13.31 -21.40
C VAL A 359 -1.09 -14.05 -20.12
N THR A 360 -0.09 -14.61 -19.42
CA THR A 360 -0.33 -15.33 -18.16
C THR A 360 -0.89 -14.40 -17.07
N MET A 361 -0.31 -13.21 -16.89
CA MET A 361 -0.82 -12.23 -15.92
C MET A 361 -2.27 -11.83 -16.22
N THR A 362 -2.58 -11.57 -17.50
CA THR A 362 -3.93 -11.20 -17.93
C THR A 362 -4.91 -12.37 -17.74
N TYR A 363 -4.50 -13.58 -18.12
CA TYR A 363 -5.30 -14.79 -17.94
C TYR A 363 -5.65 -15.02 -16.47
N VAL A 364 -4.65 -14.98 -15.58
CA VAL A 364 -4.86 -15.21 -14.14
C VAL A 364 -5.79 -14.16 -13.53
N GLN A 365 -5.64 -12.90 -13.93
CA GLN A 365 -6.54 -11.82 -13.53
C GLN A 365 -7.98 -12.06 -14.03
N CYS A 366 -8.14 -12.39 -15.30
CA CYS A 366 -9.45 -12.65 -15.88
C CYS A 366 -10.10 -13.89 -15.29
N ASN A 367 -9.33 -14.95 -15.00
CA ASN A 367 -9.83 -16.16 -14.33
C ASN A 367 -10.36 -15.82 -12.93
N PHE A 368 -9.59 -15.06 -12.12
CA PHE A 368 -10.06 -14.57 -10.83
C PHE A 368 -11.37 -13.77 -10.97
N ASP A 369 -11.46 -12.90 -11.98
CA ASP A 369 -12.65 -12.09 -12.22
C ASP A 369 -13.87 -12.93 -12.66
N VAL A 370 -13.66 -14.01 -13.44
CA VAL A 370 -14.71 -14.97 -13.84
C VAL A 370 -15.26 -15.69 -12.60
N ILE A 371 -14.38 -16.28 -11.79
CA ILE A 371 -14.78 -17.05 -10.59
C ILE A 371 -15.49 -16.15 -9.54
N ASN A 372 -15.16 -14.87 -9.48
CA ASN A 372 -15.80 -13.89 -8.60
C ASN A 372 -16.96 -13.12 -9.27
N ASP A 373 -17.61 -13.72 -10.26
CA ASP A 373 -18.83 -13.20 -10.90
C ASP A 373 -18.71 -11.78 -11.48
N ARG A 374 -17.51 -11.40 -11.99
CA ARG A 374 -17.30 -10.06 -12.57
C ARG A 374 -17.73 -9.92 -14.02
N TYR A 375 -18.15 -10.99 -14.64
CA TYR A 375 -18.67 -11.03 -16.01
C TYR A 375 -20.07 -11.62 -16.02
N ASN A 376 -20.90 -11.14 -16.95
CA ASN A 376 -22.16 -11.83 -17.30
C ASN A 376 -21.83 -12.82 -18.41
N LEU A 377 -21.80 -14.11 -18.09
CA LEU A 377 -21.42 -15.19 -18.99
C LEU A 377 -22.56 -16.17 -19.17
N SER A 378 -22.67 -16.73 -20.37
CA SER A 378 -23.58 -17.84 -20.63
C SER A 378 -23.05 -19.13 -19.98
N GLU A 379 -23.95 -20.10 -19.71
CA GLU A 379 -23.55 -21.41 -19.21
C GLU A 379 -22.56 -22.10 -20.15
N GLU A 380 -22.76 -21.95 -21.47
CA GLU A 380 -21.85 -22.50 -22.48
C GLU A 380 -20.44 -21.91 -22.37
N ASP A 381 -20.33 -20.58 -22.20
CA ASP A 381 -19.02 -19.91 -22.03
C ASP A 381 -18.34 -20.35 -20.73
N ILE A 382 -19.10 -20.49 -19.64
CA ILE A 382 -18.57 -20.94 -18.34
C ILE A 382 -18.00 -22.37 -18.46
N ILE A 383 -18.70 -23.27 -19.14
CA ILE A 383 -18.24 -24.64 -19.39
C ILE A 383 -16.96 -24.63 -20.24
N LYS A 384 -16.91 -23.81 -21.30
CA LYS A 384 -15.72 -23.66 -22.13
C LYS A 384 -14.54 -23.11 -21.33
N LEU A 385 -14.73 -22.02 -20.57
CA LEU A 385 -13.70 -21.40 -19.74
C LEU A 385 -13.18 -22.37 -18.66
N GLY A 386 -14.07 -23.08 -17.97
CA GLY A 386 -13.69 -24.09 -16.97
C GLY A 386 -12.89 -25.24 -17.57
N SER A 387 -13.25 -25.69 -18.79
CA SER A 387 -12.51 -26.76 -19.49
C SER A 387 -11.11 -26.30 -19.93
N ILE A 388 -10.96 -25.04 -20.33
CA ILE A 388 -9.66 -24.44 -20.69
C ILE A 388 -8.80 -24.27 -19.44
N GLN A 389 -9.38 -23.76 -18.35
CA GLN A 389 -8.69 -23.60 -17.07
C GLN A 389 -8.14 -24.95 -16.58
N LEU A 390 -8.95 -25.99 -16.62
CA LEU A 390 -8.56 -27.36 -16.23
C LEU A 390 -7.33 -27.84 -17.05
N TYR A 391 -7.31 -27.57 -18.35
CA TYR A 391 -6.14 -27.85 -19.19
C TYR A 391 -4.91 -27.03 -18.76
N VAL A 392 -5.06 -25.73 -18.56
CA VAL A 392 -3.93 -24.85 -18.16
C VAL A 392 -3.33 -25.29 -16.83
N ASP A 393 -4.17 -25.68 -15.85
CA ASP A 393 -3.74 -26.04 -14.52
C ASP A 393 -3.01 -27.41 -14.48
N TYR A 394 -3.46 -28.38 -15.27
CA TYR A 394 -3.01 -29.77 -15.12
C TYR A 394 -2.52 -30.44 -16.41
N SER A 395 -2.24 -29.71 -17.50
CA SER A 395 -1.81 -30.29 -18.78
C SER A 395 -0.56 -31.17 -18.73
N SER A 396 0.20 -31.13 -17.63
CA SER A 396 1.35 -32.03 -17.39
C SER A 396 0.98 -33.39 -16.84
N LEU A 397 -0.28 -33.61 -16.45
CA LEU A 397 -0.78 -34.88 -15.93
C LEU A 397 -1.44 -35.70 -17.02
N GLU A 398 -1.58 -37.01 -16.75
CA GLU A 398 -2.39 -37.89 -17.59
C GLU A 398 -3.88 -37.53 -17.50
N LYS A 399 -4.61 -37.73 -18.60
CA LYS A 399 -6.01 -37.29 -18.74
C LYS A 399 -6.93 -37.80 -17.60
N GLU A 400 -6.75 -39.04 -17.17
CA GLU A 400 -7.55 -39.62 -16.08
C GLU A 400 -7.32 -38.90 -14.74
N ASP A 401 -6.09 -38.52 -14.45
CA ASP A 401 -5.74 -37.78 -13.23
C ASP A 401 -6.24 -36.33 -13.27
N ILE A 402 -6.23 -35.66 -14.43
CA ILE A 402 -6.84 -34.36 -14.63
C ILE A 402 -8.34 -34.40 -14.28
N LEU A 403 -9.06 -35.40 -14.78
CA LEU A 403 -10.50 -35.54 -14.53
C LEU A 403 -10.83 -35.81 -13.04
N LYS A 404 -9.97 -36.51 -12.31
CA LYS A 404 -10.10 -36.65 -10.85
C LYS A 404 -9.91 -35.32 -10.12
N LYS A 405 -8.95 -34.48 -10.56
CA LYS A 405 -8.75 -33.16 -9.98
C LYS A 405 -9.96 -32.26 -10.14
N LEU A 406 -10.69 -32.36 -11.25
CA LEU A 406 -11.94 -31.65 -11.44
C LEU A 406 -13.01 -32.09 -10.41
N ASP A 407 -13.14 -33.37 -10.17
CA ASP A 407 -14.12 -33.91 -9.20
C ASP A 407 -13.85 -33.36 -7.78
N ASP A 408 -12.58 -33.24 -7.40
CA ASP A 408 -12.16 -32.75 -6.08
C ASP A 408 -12.36 -31.22 -5.92
N ASN A 409 -12.22 -30.45 -7.03
CA ASN A 409 -12.07 -28.99 -6.96
C ASN A 409 -13.05 -28.22 -7.88
N ILE A 410 -14.18 -28.78 -8.24
CA ILE A 410 -15.14 -28.20 -9.20
C ILE A 410 -15.51 -26.73 -8.93
N LYS A 411 -15.56 -26.33 -7.66
CA LYS A 411 -15.88 -24.94 -7.26
C LYS A 411 -14.84 -23.90 -7.70
N GLU A 412 -13.63 -24.32 -8.06
CA GLU A 412 -12.58 -23.44 -8.57
C GLU A 412 -12.74 -23.12 -10.07
N TYR A 413 -13.66 -23.80 -10.76
CA TYR A 413 -13.89 -23.70 -12.21
C TYR A 413 -15.22 -23.05 -12.59
N ILE A 414 -16.09 -22.82 -11.61
CA ILE A 414 -17.44 -22.27 -11.84
C ILE A 414 -17.62 -20.98 -11.02
N PRO A 415 -18.18 -19.91 -11.62
CA PRO A 415 -18.52 -18.70 -10.88
C PRO A 415 -19.44 -18.99 -9.70
N LYS A 416 -19.17 -18.37 -8.54
CA LYS A 416 -19.83 -18.68 -7.26
C LYS A 416 -21.36 -18.59 -7.31
N LYS A 417 -21.90 -17.53 -7.92
CA LYS A 417 -23.36 -17.33 -8.03
C LYS A 417 -24.04 -18.37 -8.90
N ILE A 418 -23.36 -18.81 -9.96
CA ILE A 418 -23.92 -19.72 -10.95
C ILE A 418 -23.77 -21.18 -10.49
N PHE A 419 -22.79 -21.48 -9.65
CA PHE A 419 -22.58 -22.85 -9.16
C PHE A 419 -23.85 -23.48 -8.57
N SER A 420 -24.65 -22.71 -7.85
CA SER A 420 -25.89 -23.16 -7.22
C SER A 420 -27.09 -23.33 -8.19
N THR A 421 -26.97 -22.95 -9.45
CA THR A 421 -28.08 -23.05 -10.43
C THR A 421 -28.28 -24.49 -10.95
N ASN A 422 -27.24 -25.32 -10.88
CA ASN A 422 -27.26 -26.70 -11.28
C ASN A 422 -26.60 -27.61 -10.24
N THR A 423 -26.70 -28.94 -10.40
CA THR A 423 -26.02 -29.87 -9.51
C THR A 423 -24.52 -29.93 -9.79
N THR A 424 -23.76 -30.37 -8.79
CA THR A 424 -22.31 -30.56 -8.92
C THR A 424 -21.97 -31.51 -10.06
N GLU A 425 -22.71 -32.60 -10.17
CA GLU A 425 -22.57 -33.65 -11.21
C GLU A 425 -22.78 -33.02 -12.61
N HIS A 426 -23.80 -32.18 -12.77
CA HIS A 426 -24.06 -31.49 -14.06
C HIS A 426 -22.83 -30.73 -14.53
N TRP A 427 -22.24 -29.90 -13.64
CA TRP A 427 -21.06 -29.09 -13.98
C TRP A 427 -19.86 -29.98 -14.31
N ILE A 428 -19.63 -31.03 -13.53
CA ILE A 428 -18.53 -31.97 -13.74
C ILE A 428 -18.67 -32.63 -15.12
N ASP A 429 -19.85 -33.17 -15.43
CA ASP A 429 -20.10 -33.91 -16.69
C ASP A 429 -19.91 -32.97 -17.90
N LYS A 430 -20.45 -31.76 -17.82
CA LYS A 430 -20.34 -30.79 -18.92
C LYS A 430 -18.92 -30.28 -19.17
N ILE A 431 -18.16 -30.03 -18.10
CA ILE A 431 -16.75 -29.65 -18.24
C ILE A 431 -15.93 -30.83 -18.77
N LYS A 432 -16.16 -32.05 -18.30
CA LYS A 432 -15.50 -33.28 -18.81
C LYS A 432 -15.79 -33.50 -20.31
N GLU A 433 -17.05 -33.33 -20.72
CA GLU A 433 -17.45 -33.44 -22.13
C GLU A 433 -16.65 -32.43 -22.95
N LYS A 434 -16.64 -31.14 -22.53
CA LYS A 434 -15.96 -30.08 -23.25
C LYS A 434 -14.44 -30.21 -23.23
N PHE A 435 -13.86 -30.64 -22.11
CA PHE A 435 -12.42 -30.91 -21.98
C PHE A 435 -11.94 -31.96 -22.99
N ASN A 436 -12.76 -32.97 -23.27
CA ASN A 436 -12.45 -34.04 -24.24
C ASN A 436 -12.41 -33.53 -25.70
N GLU A 437 -13.07 -32.42 -25.98
CA GLU A 437 -13.05 -31.77 -27.29
C GLU A 437 -11.83 -30.84 -27.48
N ASN A 438 -11.19 -30.43 -26.38
CA ASN A 438 -10.06 -29.53 -26.41
C ASN A 438 -8.84 -30.18 -27.09
N ASN A 439 -8.17 -29.42 -27.96
CA ASN A 439 -6.99 -29.87 -28.71
C ASN A 439 -5.89 -28.81 -28.71
N TYR A 440 -5.53 -28.33 -27.51
CA TYR A 440 -4.46 -27.34 -27.36
C TYR A 440 -3.09 -28.02 -27.38
N LYS A 441 -2.12 -27.40 -28.07
CA LYS A 441 -0.73 -27.87 -28.11
C LYS A 441 0.11 -27.27 -26.99
N THR A 442 -0.22 -26.06 -26.55
CA THR A 442 0.51 -25.34 -25.53
C THR A 442 -0.44 -24.66 -24.53
N LYS A 443 0.05 -24.40 -23.32
CA LYS A 443 -0.68 -23.57 -22.34
C LYS A 443 -0.91 -22.14 -22.84
N LEU A 444 0.02 -21.59 -23.62
CA LEU A 444 -0.12 -20.24 -24.17
C LEU A 444 -1.30 -20.16 -25.15
N GLU A 445 -1.45 -21.16 -26.01
CA GLU A 445 -2.60 -21.27 -26.93
C GLU A 445 -3.92 -21.32 -26.16
N ALA A 446 -4.00 -22.16 -25.14
CA ALA A 446 -5.18 -22.29 -24.28
C ALA A 446 -5.52 -20.98 -23.54
N LYS A 447 -4.52 -20.30 -22.97
CA LYS A 447 -4.72 -19.00 -22.31
C LYS A 447 -5.23 -17.93 -23.28
N ASN A 448 -4.68 -17.88 -24.49
CA ASN A 448 -5.14 -16.96 -25.53
C ASN A 448 -6.59 -17.26 -25.95
N GLU A 449 -6.97 -18.52 -26.08
CA GLU A 449 -8.36 -18.89 -26.36
C GLU A 449 -9.31 -18.50 -25.24
N TYR A 450 -8.92 -18.71 -23.96
CA TYR A 450 -9.66 -18.23 -22.80
C TYR A 450 -9.93 -16.71 -22.88
N LEU A 451 -8.89 -15.95 -23.18
CA LEU A 451 -9.02 -14.49 -23.32
C LEU A 451 -9.84 -14.09 -24.53
N ASN A 452 -9.79 -14.85 -25.64
CA ASN A 452 -10.60 -14.60 -26.85
C ASN A 452 -12.10 -14.80 -26.57
N ILE A 453 -12.49 -15.81 -25.79
CA ILE A 453 -13.88 -15.99 -25.34
C ILE A 453 -14.34 -14.76 -24.57
N LEU A 454 -13.53 -14.26 -23.62
CA LEU A 454 -13.89 -13.10 -22.81
C LEU A 454 -13.93 -11.79 -23.62
N LYS A 455 -13.22 -11.66 -24.74
CA LYS A 455 -13.26 -10.45 -25.60
C LYS A 455 -14.66 -10.11 -26.11
N THR A 456 -15.56 -11.09 -26.20
CA THR A 456 -16.95 -10.88 -26.60
C THR A 456 -17.81 -10.24 -25.51
N ASN A 457 -17.34 -10.25 -24.25
CA ASN A 457 -18.07 -9.70 -23.12
C ASN A 457 -17.88 -8.18 -23.03
N ASP A 458 -18.96 -7.42 -22.79
CA ASP A 458 -18.94 -5.97 -22.68
C ASP A 458 -18.01 -5.45 -21.57
N LEU A 459 -17.77 -6.25 -20.53
CA LEU A 459 -16.95 -5.89 -19.37
C LEU A 459 -15.50 -6.35 -19.46
N TYR A 460 -15.11 -7.02 -20.57
CA TYR A 460 -13.72 -7.41 -20.77
C TYR A 460 -12.80 -6.19 -20.85
N LYS A 461 -11.63 -6.29 -20.21
CA LYS A 461 -10.66 -5.18 -20.08
C LYS A 461 -11.25 -3.96 -19.36
N SER A 462 -12.09 -4.14 -18.36
CA SER A 462 -12.65 -3.05 -17.59
C SER A 462 -12.24 -3.09 -16.11
N ILE A 463 -12.15 -1.92 -15.51
CA ILE A 463 -12.13 -1.77 -14.04
C ILE A 463 -13.54 -1.36 -13.61
N GLN A 464 -14.14 -2.18 -12.74
CA GLN A 464 -15.52 -2.08 -12.34
C GLN A 464 -15.67 -1.37 -10.99
N PHE A 465 -16.59 -0.42 -10.93
CA PHE A 465 -16.93 0.35 -9.73
C PHE A 465 -18.39 0.09 -9.36
N LEU A 466 -18.62 -0.40 -8.15
CA LEU A 466 -19.96 -0.49 -7.59
C LEU A 466 -20.40 0.92 -7.19
N CYS A 467 -21.50 1.37 -7.75
CA CYS A 467 -21.95 2.76 -7.63
C CYS A 467 -23.43 2.86 -7.30
N THR A 468 -23.79 3.94 -6.59
CA THR A 468 -25.18 4.40 -6.46
C THR A 468 -25.38 5.60 -7.37
N TYR A 469 -26.25 5.47 -8.36
CA TYR A 469 -26.61 6.55 -9.27
C TYR A 469 -27.57 7.54 -8.59
N SER A 470 -27.23 8.82 -8.61
CA SER A 470 -28.05 9.85 -7.98
C SER A 470 -28.81 10.71 -9.00
N SER A 471 -30.09 10.43 -9.18
CA SER A 471 -30.99 11.29 -9.97
C SER A 471 -31.28 12.64 -9.30
N LYS A 472 -31.18 12.73 -7.96
CA LYS A 472 -31.51 13.92 -7.16
C LYS A 472 -30.43 15.00 -7.18
N LEU A 473 -29.15 14.64 -7.33
CA LEU A 473 -28.05 15.60 -7.46
C LEU A 473 -28.13 16.42 -8.77
N ASN A 474 -28.84 15.89 -9.76
CA ASN A 474 -29.10 16.60 -11.02
C ASN A 474 -30.17 17.72 -10.90
N THR A 475 -30.97 17.73 -9.85
CA THR A 475 -32.08 18.70 -9.66
C THR A 475 -31.72 19.86 -8.71
N ALA A 476 -30.59 19.80 -8.00
CA ALA A 476 -30.26 20.78 -6.95
C ALA A 476 -29.71 22.12 -7.47
N ASN A 477 -29.34 22.24 -8.74
CA ASN A 477 -28.93 23.52 -9.33
C ASN A 477 -30.14 24.22 -9.98
N ASN A 478 -30.88 24.97 -9.16
CA ASN A 478 -31.95 25.85 -9.58
C ASN A 478 -31.43 27.06 -10.36
N ASN A 479 -30.88 26.88 -11.55
CA ASN A 479 -30.89 27.94 -12.59
C ASN A 479 -30.51 27.35 -13.94
N SER A 480 -31.51 27.37 -14.85
CA SER A 480 -31.43 27.22 -16.30
C SER A 480 -30.87 25.92 -16.86
N GLU A 481 -31.75 25.30 -17.65
CA GLU A 481 -31.54 24.16 -18.55
C GLU A 481 -31.57 22.78 -17.86
N LYS A 482 -32.71 22.13 -17.98
CA LYS A 482 -32.89 20.70 -17.71
C LYS A 482 -31.97 19.92 -18.63
N ILE A 483 -30.82 19.54 -18.11
CA ILE A 483 -29.95 18.57 -18.78
C ILE A 483 -30.63 17.21 -18.63
N PRO A 484 -31.06 16.55 -19.72
CA PRO A 484 -31.75 15.27 -19.63
C PRO A 484 -30.84 14.23 -19.00
N ASN A 485 -31.33 13.57 -17.98
CA ASN A 485 -30.76 12.36 -17.44
C ASN A 485 -30.94 11.22 -18.43
N PRO A 486 -29.98 10.32 -18.59
CA PRO A 486 -30.26 9.01 -19.18
C PRO A 486 -31.29 8.32 -18.28
N SER A 487 -32.55 8.28 -18.72
CA SER A 487 -33.72 7.93 -17.91
C SER A 487 -33.80 6.45 -17.50
N HIS A 488 -32.74 5.66 -17.70
CA HIS A 488 -32.78 4.21 -17.55
C HIS A 488 -31.67 3.62 -16.66
N ILE A 489 -30.81 4.44 -16.04
CA ILE A 489 -29.77 3.94 -15.13
C ILE A 489 -30.42 3.62 -13.78
N PRO A 490 -30.33 2.37 -13.29
CA PRO A 490 -30.86 2.01 -11.97
C PRO A 490 -30.07 2.69 -10.85
N GLU A 491 -30.67 2.80 -9.67
CA GLU A 491 -30.05 3.42 -8.49
C GLU A 491 -28.75 2.69 -8.10
N GLU A 492 -28.78 1.36 -8.07
CA GLU A 492 -27.57 0.53 -7.92
C GLU A 492 -27.10 0.06 -9.29
N CYS A 493 -25.85 0.35 -9.61
CA CYS A 493 -25.26 0.03 -10.91
C CYS A 493 -23.75 -0.22 -10.80
N ILE A 494 -23.20 -0.81 -11.85
CA ILE A 494 -21.76 -0.96 -12.01
C ILE A 494 -21.30 -0.03 -13.14
N VAL A 495 -20.33 0.83 -12.82
CA VAL A 495 -19.63 1.66 -13.80
C VAL A 495 -18.31 1.01 -14.12
N ALA A 496 -18.13 0.56 -15.36
CA ALA A 496 -16.96 -0.14 -15.86
C ALA A 496 -16.16 0.76 -16.81
N VAL A 497 -14.92 1.08 -16.47
CA VAL A 497 -14.03 1.93 -17.28
C VAL A 497 -13.12 1.04 -18.12
N LYS A 498 -13.19 1.19 -19.43
CA LYS A 498 -12.38 0.50 -20.45
C LYS A 498 -11.43 1.49 -21.14
N PRO A 499 -10.44 1.02 -21.89
CA PRO A 499 -9.51 1.90 -22.63
C PRO A 499 -10.18 2.91 -23.58
N ASN A 500 -11.35 2.59 -24.09
CA ASN A 500 -12.05 3.38 -25.13
C ASN A 500 -13.46 3.86 -24.75
N GLU A 501 -14.07 3.30 -23.71
CA GLU A 501 -15.44 3.61 -23.29
C GLU A 501 -15.67 3.40 -21.80
N ILE A 502 -16.71 4.02 -21.27
CA ILE A 502 -17.30 3.71 -19.96
C ILE A 502 -18.58 2.93 -20.23
N VAL A 503 -18.71 1.74 -19.64
CA VAL A 503 -19.91 0.90 -19.73
C VAL A 503 -20.65 0.96 -18.39
N ILE A 504 -21.95 1.20 -18.42
CA ILE A 504 -22.83 1.17 -17.24
C ILE A 504 -23.73 -0.04 -17.35
N THR A 505 -23.76 -0.86 -16.29
CA THR A 505 -24.56 -2.08 -16.22
C THR A 505 -25.46 -2.08 -15.00
N ASP A 506 -26.44 -2.99 -14.97
CA ASP A 506 -27.14 -3.36 -13.75
C ASP A 506 -26.24 -4.21 -12.83
N MET A 507 -26.78 -4.59 -11.67
CA MET A 507 -26.06 -5.46 -10.70
C MET A 507 -25.85 -6.90 -11.21
N ASN A 508 -26.60 -7.31 -12.26
CA ASN A 508 -26.40 -8.58 -12.96
C ASN A 508 -25.43 -8.48 -14.14
N ARG A 509 -24.80 -7.29 -14.31
CA ARG A 509 -23.83 -6.98 -15.39
C ARG A 509 -24.43 -6.98 -16.81
N ASN A 510 -25.74 -6.79 -16.93
CA ASN A 510 -26.36 -6.50 -18.22
C ASN A 510 -26.07 -5.05 -18.61
N LYS A 511 -25.51 -4.84 -19.79
CA LYS A 511 -25.21 -3.51 -20.32
C LYS A 511 -26.48 -2.69 -20.48
N ILE A 512 -26.49 -1.50 -19.86
CA ILE A 512 -27.59 -0.55 -19.93
C ILE A 512 -27.20 0.63 -20.84
N TYR A 513 -25.98 1.13 -20.65
CA TYR A 513 -25.51 2.32 -21.34
C TYR A 513 -24.00 2.29 -21.56
N SER A 514 -23.50 2.94 -22.60
CA SER A 514 -22.06 3.17 -22.76
C SER A 514 -21.75 4.58 -23.26
N ILE A 515 -20.60 5.09 -22.82
CA ILE A 515 -20.09 6.41 -23.16
C ILE A 515 -18.69 6.22 -23.76
N PRO A 516 -18.52 6.42 -25.07
CA PRO A 516 -17.18 6.47 -25.66
C PRO A 516 -16.33 7.57 -25.00
N LEU A 517 -15.09 7.29 -24.65
CA LEU A 517 -14.21 8.30 -24.03
C LEU A 517 -13.99 9.53 -24.91
N THR A 518 -14.14 9.40 -26.23
CA THR A 518 -14.10 10.53 -27.18
C THR A 518 -15.28 11.50 -27.05
N LEU A 519 -16.37 11.06 -26.44
CA LEU A 519 -17.53 11.90 -26.14
C LEU A 519 -17.54 12.44 -24.70
N LEU A 520 -16.50 12.13 -23.93
CA LEU A 520 -16.36 12.60 -22.56
C LEU A 520 -15.89 14.05 -22.57
N ALA A 521 -16.78 14.98 -22.22
CA ALA A 521 -16.49 16.41 -22.22
C ALA A 521 -15.72 16.83 -20.96
N SER A 522 -16.08 16.30 -19.81
CA SER A 522 -15.36 16.51 -18.54
C SER A 522 -15.77 15.47 -17.49
N TRP A 523 -14.98 15.39 -16.43
CA TRP A 523 -15.26 14.58 -15.27
C TRP A 523 -14.68 15.23 -14.02
N GLY A 524 -15.23 14.87 -12.86
CA GLY A 524 -14.76 15.39 -11.58
C GLY A 524 -15.02 14.39 -10.47
N VAL A 525 -14.23 14.49 -9.40
CA VAL A 525 -14.37 13.62 -8.23
C VAL A 525 -14.24 14.40 -6.94
N ASN A 526 -14.95 13.95 -5.91
CA ASN A 526 -14.69 14.29 -4.52
C ASN A 526 -14.44 12.99 -3.72
N SER A 527 -14.55 13.03 -2.40
CA SER A 527 -14.31 11.85 -1.55
C SER A 527 -15.34 10.72 -1.75
N GLU A 528 -16.54 11.02 -2.20
CA GLU A 528 -17.68 10.08 -2.21
C GLU A 528 -18.40 10.00 -3.55
N VAL A 529 -18.25 11.01 -4.39
CA VAL A 529 -19.01 11.14 -5.65
C VAL A 529 -18.07 11.42 -6.80
N PHE A 530 -18.30 10.81 -7.95
CA PHE A 530 -17.75 11.27 -9.22
C PHE A 530 -18.86 11.70 -10.18
N VAL A 531 -18.53 12.62 -11.06
CA VAL A 531 -19.41 13.12 -12.11
C VAL A 531 -18.81 12.86 -13.47
N ILE A 532 -19.64 12.43 -14.40
CA ILE A 532 -19.31 12.27 -15.82
C ILE A 532 -20.16 13.26 -16.61
N VAL A 533 -19.51 14.03 -17.47
CA VAL A 533 -20.19 14.93 -18.41
C VAL A 533 -19.96 14.44 -19.83
N GLU A 534 -21.01 13.99 -20.47
CA GLU A 534 -21.02 13.47 -21.83
C GLU A 534 -21.50 14.53 -22.82
N LYS A 535 -20.83 14.69 -23.96
CA LYS A 535 -21.26 15.51 -25.08
C LYS A 535 -22.25 14.72 -25.94
N LYS A 536 -23.51 15.21 -26.01
CA LYS A 536 -24.57 14.61 -26.84
C LYS A 536 -24.62 15.23 -28.25
N SER A 537 -24.41 16.53 -28.32
CA SER A 537 -24.31 17.32 -29.55
C SER A 537 -23.41 18.54 -29.31
N ASP A 538 -23.22 19.40 -30.31
CA ASP A 538 -22.34 20.59 -30.13
C ASP A 538 -22.82 21.57 -29.07
N LYS A 539 -24.09 21.53 -28.68
CA LYS A 539 -24.67 22.41 -27.65
C LYS A 539 -25.31 21.66 -26.49
N GLU A 540 -25.33 20.35 -26.51
CA GLU A 540 -26.03 19.54 -25.53
C GLU A 540 -25.08 18.63 -24.78
N TYR A 541 -25.13 18.66 -23.45
CA TYR A 541 -24.34 17.82 -22.54
C TYR A 541 -25.25 17.11 -21.55
N SER A 542 -24.88 15.90 -21.20
CA SER A 542 -25.54 15.11 -20.17
C SER A 542 -24.60 14.96 -18.97
N LYS A 543 -25.11 15.14 -17.74
CA LYS A 543 -24.36 14.94 -16.51
C LYS A 543 -24.90 13.75 -15.74
N SER A 544 -24.01 12.88 -15.29
CA SER A 544 -24.35 11.72 -14.48
C SER A 544 -23.50 11.72 -13.19
N TYR A 545 -24.14 11.57 -12.05
CA TYR A 545 -23.51 11.57 -10.73
C TYR A 545 -23.58 10.18 -10.11
N PHE A 546 -22.44 9.69 -9.65
CA PHE A 546 -22.34 8.36 -9.05
C PHE A 546 -21.64 8.46 -7.70
N SER A 547 -22.29 7.93 -6.67
CA SER A 547 -21.65 7.75 -5.36
C SER A 547 -20.86 6.44 -5.37
N CYS A 548 -19.60 6.51 -4.94
CA CYS A 548 -18.69 5.38 -4.96
C CYS A 548 -17.60 5.56 -3.91
N ASN A 549 -17.16 4.48 -3.28
CA ASN A 549 -16.05 4.51 -2.33
C ASN A 549 -14.65 4.45 -2.98
N GLN A 550 -14.56 4.41 -4.33
CA GLN A 550 -13.30 4.34 -5.10
C GLN A 550 -13.10 5.50 -6.07
N THR A 551 -13.59 6.69 -5.73
CA THR A 551 -13.56 7.86 -6.63
C THR A 551 -12.15 8.26 -7.07
N LYS A 552 -11.14 8.12 -6.19
CA LYS A 552 -9.73 8.41 -6.54
C LYS A 552 -9.20 7.43 -7.58
N LEU A 553 -9.51 6.14 -7.44
CA LEU A 553 -9.12 5.13 -8.41
C LEU A 553 -9.80 5.39 -9.76
N PHE A 554 -11.11 5.70 -9.75
CA PHE A 554 -11.85 6.10 -10.94
C PHE A 554 -11.15 7.26 -11.66
N LYS A 555 -10.77 8.32 -10.93
CA LYS A 555 -10.06 9.47 -11.50
C LYS A 555 -8.73 9.05 -12.15
N ILE A 556 -7.93 8.27 -11.46
CA ILE A 556 -6.63 7.80 -11.96
C ILE A 556 -6.78 7.07 -13.29
N ILE A 557 -7.78 6.20 -13.41
CA ILE A 557 -7.98 5.38 -14.61
C ILE A 557 -8.48 6.24 -15.77
N ILE A 558 -9.48 7.08 -15.52
CA ILE A 558 -10.07 7.94 -16.55
C ILE A 558 -9.05 8.96 -17.06
N ASP A 559 -8.31 9.62 -16.15
CA ASP A 559 -7.25 10.56 -16.52
C ASP A 559 -6.18 9.87 -17.40
N THR A 560 -5.84 8.61 -17.08
CA THR A 560 -4.84 7.87 -17.85
C THR A 560 -5.34 7.54 -19.24
N TYR A 561 -6.51 6.93 -19.36
CA TYR A 561 -7.04 6.53 -20.66
C TYR A 561 -7.33 7.74 -21.57
N THR A 562 -7.85 8.83 -21.02
CA THR A 562 -8.07 10.06 -21.79
C THR A 562 -6.77 10.71 -22.23
N ASN A 563 -5.73 10.71 -21.40
CA ASN A 563 -4.41 11.21 -21.79
C ASN A 563 -3.76 10.34 -22.90
N ILE A 564 -3.92 9.02 -22.83
CA ILE A 564 -3.47 8.11 -23.90
C ILE A 564 -4.21 8.42 -25.21
N LEU A 565 -5.52 8.65 -25.16
CA LEU A 565 -6.33 8.97 -26.35
C LEU A 565 -5.92 10.29 -27.02
N VAL A 566 -5.44 11.28 -26.26
CA VAL A 566 -4.90 12.53 -26.82
C VAL A 566 -3.42 12.45 -27.22
N GLY A 567 -2.84 11.25 -27.20
CA GLY A 567 -1.51 10.96 -27.71
C GLY A 567 -0.36 11.13 -26.71
N LYS A 568 -0.64 11.33 -25.42
CA LYS A 568 0.42 11.32 -24.39
C LYS A 568 0.94 9.91 -24.17
N ASN A 569 2.25 9.77 -24.03
CA ASN A 569 2.84 8.49 -23.65
C ASN A 569 2.78 8.24 -22.14
N MET A 570 2.97 6.99 -21.72
CA MET A 570 2.85 6.61 -20.30
C MET A 570 3.91 7.28 -19.40
N VAL A 571 5.08 7.59 -19.92
CA VAL A 571 6.15 8.26 -19.14
C VAL A 571 5.72 9.68 -18.79
N GLU A 572 5.18 10.44 -19.76
CA GLU A 572 4.64 11.78 -19.55
C GLU A 572 3.52 11.77 -18.51
N ILE A 573 2.56 10.85 -18.63
CA ILE A 573 1.44 10.71 -17.70
C ILE A 573 1.93 10.42 -16.28
N MET A 574 2.92 9.54 -16.13
CA MET A 574 3.47 9.18 -14.81
C MET A 574 4.30 10.32 -14.20
N THR A 575 4.99 11.11 -15.03
CA THR A 575 5.75 12.29 -14.57
C THR A 575 4.80 13.37 -14.05
N GLU A 576 3.73 13.69 -14.79
CA GLU A 576 2.71 14.65 -14.35
C GLU A 576 2.03 14.23 -13.02
N ARG A 577 1.79 12.93 -12.84
CA ARG A 577 1.26 12.40 -11.58
C ARG A 577 2.23 12.60 -10.43
N LEU A 578 3.52 12.33 -10.65
CA LEU A 578 4.54 12.51 -9.64
C LEU A 578 4.64 13.96 -9.20
N GLU A 579 4.65 14.90 -10.13
CA GLU A 579 4.67 16.34 -9.85
C GLU A 579 3.43 16.78 -9.07
N THR A 580 2.25 16.30 -9.46
CA THR A 580 0.99 16.58 -8.76
C THR A 580 1.05 16.07 -7.32
N CYS A 581 1.58 14.86 -7.09
CA CYS A 581 1.70 14.30 -5.74
C CYS A 581 2.70 15.06 -4.88
N LYS A 582 3.85 15.49 -5.42
CA LYS A 582 4.82 16.34 -4.71
C LYS A 582 4.19 17.65 -4.26
N LEU A 583 3.35 18.28 -5.08
CA LEU A 583 2.60 19.49 -4.72
C LEU A 583 1.64 19.23 -3.54
N PHE A 584 1.01 18.07 -3.44
CA PHE A 584 0.15 17.73 -2.30
C PHE A 584 0.94 17.40 -1.02
N GLU A 585 2.16 16.89 -1.12
CA GLU A 585 3.03 16.62 0.04
C GLU A 585 3.56 17.91 0.69
N THR A 586 3.71 18.99 -0.07
CA THR A 586 4.15 20.30 0.43
C THR A 586 3.05 21.09 1.15
N LEU A 587 1.77 20.65 1.06
CA LEU A 587 0.69 21.30 1.80
C LEU A 587 0.82 21.00 3.30
N PRO A 588 0.78 22.02 4.18
CA PRO A 588 0.92 21.82 5.61
C PRO A 588 -0.19 20.90 6.14
N ALA A 589 0.21 19.93 6.96
CA ALA A 589 -0.67 18.93 7.59
C ALA A 589 -1.82 19.54 8.45
N THR A 590 -1.80 20.84 8.67
CA THR A 590 -2.80 21.60 9.44
C THR A 590 -4.19 21.68 8.80
N LYS A 591 -4.34 21.29 7.53
CA LYS A 591 -5.65 21.28 6.84
C LYS A 591 -6.35 19.93 6.79
N LEU A 592 -5.71 18.84 7.23
CA LEU A 592 -6.34 17.53 7.32
C LEU A 592 -6.75 17.28 8.77
N LYS A 593 -8.05 17.19 9.04
CA LYS A 593 -8.53 16.78 10.37
C LYS A 593 -7.97 15.40 10.70
N PRO A 594 -7.45 15.16 11.93
CA PRO A 594 -6.99 13.85 12.33
C PRO A 594 -8.12 12.83 12.17
N GLY A 595 -7.96 11.86 11.25
CA GLY A 595 -8.94 10.83 10.96
C GLY A 595 -9.62 10.93 9.59
N GLU A 596 -9.59 12.07 8.88
CA GLU A 596 -10.21 12.16 7.54
C GLU A 596 -9.43 11.40 6.46
N SER A 597 -8.12 11.34 6.54
CA SER A 597 -7.31 10.53 5.60
C SER A 597 -7.42 9.01 5.82
N LEU A 598 -7.88 8.58 7.00
CA LEU A 598 -8.03 7.18 7.38
C LEU A 598 -9.42 6.59 7.02
N ARG A 599 -10.42 7.43 6.75
CA ARG A 599 -11.79 6.97 6.48
C ARG A 599 -12.07 6.60 5.02
N ILE A 600 -11.17 6.93 4.09
CA ILE A 600 -11.42 6.72 2.66
C ILE A 600 -10.40 5.73 2.10
N ARG A 601 -10.40 4.51 2.60
CA ARG A 601 -9.91 3.37 1.86
C ARG A 601 -11.02 2.91 0.93
N GLN A 602 -10.77 3.11 -0.34
CA GLN A 602 -11.67 2.72 -1.40
C GLN A 602 -11.58 1.20 -1.59
N SER A 603 -12.67 0.48 -1.40
CA SER A 603 -12.70 -0.98 -1.44
C SER A 603 -13.77 -1.53 -2.37
N THR A 604 -13.47 -2.65 -3.00
CA THR A 604 -14.46 -3.54 -3.62
C THR A 604 -14.68 -4.72 -2.68
N ILE A 605 -15.93 -5.06 -2.37
CA ILE A 605 -16.27 -6.14 -1.45
C ILE A 605 -16.72 -7.34 -2.27
N TYR A 606 -16.16 -8.51 -1.95
CA TYR A 606 -16.60 -9.81 -2.46
C TYR A 606 -17.23 -10.57 -1.30
N GLU A 607 -18.45 -11.05 -1.47
CA GLU A 607 -19.13 -11.87 -0.49
C GLU A 607 -18.57 -13.31 -0.55
N ASN A 608 -18.20 -13.86 0.60
CA ASN A 608 -17.89 -15.28 0.74
C ASN A 608 -19.18 -16.00 1.10
N ASN A 609 -19.79 -16.69 0.14
CA ASN A 609 -20.88 -17.63 0.39
C ASN A 609 -20.35 -19.03 0.66
#